data_0ea307e05ed63cd8b4322a5c1ef9b05c
#
_entry.id   0ea307e05ed63cd8b4322a5c1ef9b05c
#
_cell.length_a   1.000
_cell.length_b   1.000
_cell.length_c   1.000
_cell.angle_alpha   90.00
_cell.angle_beta   90.00
_cell.angle_gamma   90.00
#
_symmetry.space_group_name_H-M   'P 1'
#
loop_
_entity.id
_entity.type
_entity.pdbx_description
1 polymer ?
#
loop_
_entity_poly.entity_id
_entity_poly.type
_entity_poly.pdbx_seq_one_letter_code
_entity_poly.pdbx_strand_id
1 'polypeptide(L)'
;RFLRAFPNAILGGTGVDPIAAKTVEQITGPMFSELDYSGYPEFQQSIGYTQRGCRLKCKFCVVPKKEGKPRHENTIAQIWRGPGFPKQLHLLDNDFFGHPEWPDRIAEIRDGQFRVCLSQGINVRLIHEPGAAALATIQYRDTKFKRKRLYTAWDNIGDEKIFFRGIRILNAAGIPSRNIMSYMLVGFDPAETWERIWYRFRRMVADGIRPYPMVYNRAARRDLCVFQRWVLTGLYRFVPWPDYTQQGKSPESIVEWYLS
;
A
#
# COMPACT_ATOMS: atom_id res chain seq x y z
N ARG A 1 6.62 23.68 17.77
CA ARG A 1 5.39 24.00 18.54
C ARG A 1 5.07 22.87 19.52
N PHE A 2 5.05 21.60 19.09
CA PHE A 2 4.74 20.45 19.97
C PHE A 2 5.71 20.35 21.17
N LEU A 3 7.03 20.36 20.98
CA LEU A 3 8.02 20.28 22.07
C LEU A 3 7.96 21.45 23.07
N ARG A 4 7.40 22.61 22.67
CA ARG A 4 7.16 23.70 23.64
C ARG A 4 6.02 23.37 24.61
N ALA A 5 5.03 22.62 24.14
CA ALA A 5 3.92 22.20 24.99
C ALA A 5 4.25 20.95 25.80
N PHE A 6 5.13 20.08 25.27
CA PHE A 6 5.55 18.81 25.88
C PHE A 6 7.07 18.69 25.87
N PRO A 7 7.79 19.42 26.78
CA PRO A 7 9.24 19.49 26.77
C PRO A 7 9.95 18.15 27.04
N ASN A 8 9.27 17.23 27.71
CA ASN A 8 9.79 15.90 28.04
C ASN A 8 9.43 14.85 26.97
N ALA A 9 8.80 15.24 25.86
CA ALA A 9 8.46 14.30 24.79
C ALA A 9 9.74 13.81 24.07
N ILE A 10 9.85 12.50 23.91
CA ILE A 10 10.92 11.88 23.12
C ILE A 10 10.47 11.83 21.66
N LEU A 11 11.24 12.48 20.79
CA LEU A 11 10.98 12.42 19.35
C LEU A 11 11.46 11.08 18.80
N GLY A 12 10.60 10.43 18.05
CA GLY A 12 10.91 9.15 17.42
C GLY A 12 10.10 8.89 16.16
N GLY A 13 10.33 7.72 15.58
CA GLY A 13 9.62 7.25 14.40
C GLY A 13 10.15 7.80 13.07
N THR A 14 9.67 7.22 11.99
CA THR A 14 10.14 7.46 10.62
C THR A 14 9.95 8.89 10.14
N GLY A 15 8.97 9.62 10.70
CA GLY A 15 8.73 11.03 10.35
C GLY A 15 9.76 12.01 10.93
N VAL A 16 10.51 11.60 11.96
CA VAL A 16 11.58 12.41 12.57
C VAL A 16 12.91 12.09 11.89
N ASP A 17 13.31 10.82 11.94
CA ASP A 17 14.47 10.31 11.24
C ASP A 17 14.18 8.87 10.81
N PRO A 18 14.18 8.59 9.50
CA PRO A 18 13.80 7.28 8.99
C PRO A 18 14.77 6.14 9.38
N ILE A 19 15.97 6.45 9.84
CA ILE A 19 17.02 5.46 10.16
C ILE A 19 17.43 5.50 11.64
N ALA A 20 17.75 6.67 12.15
CA ALA A 20 18.34 6.84 13.49
C ALA A 20 17.30 6.99 14.60
N ALA A 21 16.05 7.39 14.28
CA ALA A 21 15.03 7.54 15.31
C ALA A 21 14.70 6.20 15.97
N LYS A 22 14.73 6.20 17.31
CA LYS A 22 14.35 5.03 18.10
C LYS A 22 12.90 4.62 17.82
N THR A 23 12.65 3.32 17.85
CA THR A 23 11.28 2.79 17.85
C THR A 23 10.65 2.95 19.24
N VAL A 24 9.33 2.80 19.31
CA VAL A 24 8.63 2.84 20.61
C VAL A 24 9.19 1.78 21.54
N GLU A 25 9.42 0.55 21.04
CA GLU A 25 9.95 -0.57 21.81
C GLU A 25 11.36 -0.30 22.36
N GLN A 26 12.18 0.43 21.62
CA GLN A 26 13.52 0.83 22.08
C GLN A 26 13.49 1.88 23.20
N ILE A 27 12.37 2.59 23.34
CA ILE A 27 12.19 3.62 24.36
C ILE A 27 11.47 3.05 25.58
N THR A 28 10.40 2.28 25.36
CA THR A 28 9.49 1.81 26.41
C THR A 28 9.78 0.37 26.88
N GLY A 29 10.70 -0.33 26.22
CA GLY A 29 10.87 -1.78 26.39
C GLY A 29 9.93 -2.59 25.50
N PRO A 30 9.86 -3.92 25.68
CA PRO A 30 9.01 -4.80 24.89
C PRO A 30 7.57 -4.31 24.91
N MET A 31 6.97 -4.22 23.74
CA MET A 31 5.56 -3.85 23.61
C MET A 31 4.69 -4.91 24.29
N PHE A 32 3.57 -4.46 24.82
CA PHE A 32 2.52 -5.34 25.33
C PHE A 32 2.09 -6.33 24.23
N SER A 33 1.79 -7.56 24.64
CA SER A 33 1.31 -8.62 23.73
C SER A 33 -0.03 -8.28 23.07
N GLU A 34 -0.78 -7.32 23.63
CA GLU A 34 -2.09 -6.90 23.14
C GLU A 34 -2.08 -5.43 22.74
N LEU A 35 -2.69 -5.13 21.59
CA LEU A 35 -2.87 -3.75 21.13
C LEU A 35 -3.97 -3.07 21.93
N ASP A 36 -3.66 -1.90 22.49
CA ASP A 36 -4.63 -1.07 23.20
C ASP A 36 -5.47 -0.22 22.22
N TYR A 37 -6.75 -0.49 22.17
CA TYR A 37 -7.74 0.25 21.38
C TYR A 37 -8.56 1.25 22.19
N SER A 38 -8.28 1.42 23.48
CA SER A 38 -9.08 2.27 24.40
C SER A 38 -9.18 3.72 23.94
N GLY A 39 -8.10 4.23 23.29
CA GLY A 39 -8.08 5.58 22.70
C GLY A 39 -8.92 5.75 21.43
N TYR A 40 -9.45 4.65 20.87
CA TYR A 40 -10.21 4.65 19.62
C TYR A 40 -11.42 3.73 19.70
N PRO A 41 -12.40 4.02 20.58
CA PRO A 41 -13.54 3.13 20.85
C PRO A 41 -14.42 2.87 19.63
N GLU A 42 -14.48 3.83 18.69
CA GLU A 42 -15.23 3.70 17.43
C GLU A 42 -14.56 2.77 16.40
N PHE A 43 -13.28 2.46 16.58
CA PHE A 43 -12.55 1.58 15.67
C PHE A 43 -12.81 0.12 16.06
N GLN A 44 -13.71 -0.53 15.32
CA GLN A 44 -14.16 -1.90 15.63
C GLN A 44 -13.31 -3.00 15.00
N GLN A 45 -12.55 -2.70 13.96
CA GLN A 45 -11.69 -3.67 13.27
C GLN A 45 -10.43 -3.96 14.09
N SER A 46 -9.75 -5.02 13.70
CA SER A 46 -8.40 -5.32 14.22
C SER A 46 -7.34 -4.85 13.25
N ILE A 47 -6.18 -4.44 13.76
CA ILE A 47 -5.04 -3.99 12.96
C ILE A 47 -3.77 -4.63 13.49
N GLY A 48 -2.87 -5.07 12.61
CA GLY A 48 -1.61 -5.64 13.03
C GLY A 48 -0.76 -6.14 11.87
N TYR A 49 0.31 -6.83 12.23
CA TYR A 49 1.28 -7.43 11.32
C TYR A 49 1.33 -8.94 11.55
N THR A 50 1.28 -9.74 10.49
CA THR A 50 1.63 -11.16 10.57
C THR A 50 3.13 -11.34 10.45
N GLN A 51 3.77 -10.44 9.72
CA GLN A 51 5.22 -10.37 9.57
C GLN A 51 5.70 -8.92 9.42
N ARG A 52 6.97 -8.69 9.74
CA ARG A 52 7.66 -7.42 9.50
C ARG A 52 8.87 -7.64 8.61
N GLY A 53 9.34 -6.56 7.99
CA GLY A 53 10.44 -6.60 7.04
C GLY A 53 9.99 -6.79 5.59
N CYS A 54 10.94 -6.79 4.66
CA CYS A 54 10.66 -6.91 3.23
C CYS A 54 11.86 -7.52 2.48
N ARG A 55 11.59 -8.37 1.49
CA ARG A 55 12.61 -8.96 0.61
C ARG A 55 13.18 -7.96 -0.40
N LEU A 56 12.43 -6.90 -0.72
CA LEU A 56 12.86 -5.88 -1.68
C LEU A 56 13.70 -4.79 -1.01
N LYS A 57 14.55 -4.16 -1.84
CA LYS A 57 15.41 -3.04 -1.45
C LYS A 57 15.09 -1.79 -2.29
N CYS A 58 13.80 -1.39 -2.30
CA CYS A 58 13.38 -0.21 -3.04
C CYS A 58 14.08 1.05 -2.50
N LYS A 59 14.66 1.86 -3.40
CA LYS A 59 15.50 3.01 -3.03
C LYS A 59 14.76 4.06 -2.19
N PHE A 60 13.46 4.22 -2.40
CA PHE A 60 12.61 5.17 -1.68
C PHE A 60 12.10 4.61 -0.33
N CYS A 61 12.23 3.31 -0.09
CA CYS A 61 11.59 2.63 1.03
C CYS A 61 12.53 2.49 2.22
N VAL A 62 12.03 2.84 3.41
CA VAL A 62 12.77 2.72 4.66
C VAL A 62 12.70 1.31 5.27
N VAL A 63 11.69 0.51 4.91
CA VAL A 63 11.41 -0.78 5.54
C VAL A 63 12.60 -1.72 5.55
N PRO A 64 13.33 -1.98 4.44
CA PRO A 64 14.47 -2.88 4.46
C PRO A 64 15.62 -2.42 5.37
N LYS A 65 15.77 -1.11 5.55
CA LYS A 65 16.80 -0.52 6.43
C LYS A 65 16.39 -0.58 7.90
N LYS A 66 15.12 -0.32 8.20
CA LYS A 66 14.59 -0.23 9.56
C LYS A 66 14.19 -1.58 10.13
N GLU A 67 13.55 -2.42 9.32
CA GLU A 67 12.97 -3.69 9.76
C GLU A 67 13.75 -4.92 9.29
N GLY A 68 14.57 -4.79 8.24
CA GLY A 68 15.40 -5.87 7.71
C GLY A 68 14.64 -6.89 6.89
N LYS A 69 15.08 -8.15 6.96
CA LYS A 69 14.46 -9.28 6.26
C LYS A 69 13.11 -9.65 6.87
N PRO A 70 12.22 -10.28 6.12
CA PRO A 70 10.94 -10.79 6.65
C PRO A 70 11.14 -11.69 7.86
N ARG A 71 10.37 -11.44 8.90
CA ARG A 71 10.31 -12.26 10.11
C ARG A 71 8.87 -12.37 10.60
N HIS A 72 8.57 -13.45 11.28
CA HIS A 72 7.28 -13.63 11.94
C HIS A 72 7.03 -12.52 12.97
N GLU A 73 5.77 -12.11 13.11
CA GLU A 73 5.34 -11.15 14.14
C GLU A 73 4.17 -11.72 14.94
N ASN A 74 3.02 -12.00 14.31
CA ASN A 74 1.84 -12.50 14.97
C ASN A 74 1.07 -13.51 14.12
N THR A 75 0.31 -14.37 14.78
CA THR A 75 -0.77 -15.15 14.14
C THR A 75 -2.01 -14.28 13.92
N ILE A 76 -2.95 -14.74 13.13
CA ILE A 76 -4.23 -14.05 12.91
C ILE A 76 -5.04 -13.98 14.22
N ALA A 77 -4.99 -15.04 15.03
CA ALA A 77 -5.66 -15.07 16.32
C ALA A 77 -5.12 -14.02 17.30
N GLN A 78 -3.80 -13.78 17.30
CA GLN A 78 -3.17 -12.76 18.13
C GLN A 78 -3.50 -11.32 17.68
N ILE A 79 -3.75 -11.11 16.38
CA ILE A 79 -4.16 -9.80 15.86
C ILE A 79 -5.64 -9.52 16.14
N TRP A 80 -6.49 -10.55 16.08
CA TRP A 80 -7.92 -10.37 16.25
C TRP A 80 -8.30 -10.03 17.68
N ARG A 81 -9.15 -9.03 17.85
CA ARG A 81 -9.64 -8.55 19.16
C ARG A 81 -10.52 -9.55 19.92
N GLY A 82 -10.84 -10.71 19.32
CA GLY A 82 -11.58 -11.76 19.96
C GLY A 82 -13.10 -11.70 19.78
N PRO A 83 -13.83 -12.59 20.47
CA PRO A 83 -15.29 -12.64 20.42
C PRO A 83 -15.94 -11.31 20.76
N GLY A 84 -16.97 -10.93 20.02
CA GLY A 84 -17.63 -9.63 20.15
C GLY A 84 -17.14 -8.58 19.13
N PHE A 85 -16.01 -8.81 18.49
CA PHE A 85 -15.49 -7.92 17.44
C PHE A 85 -15.61 -8.54 16.04
N PRO A 86 -15.81 -7.69 15.00
CA PRO A 86 -15.87 -8.18 13.62
C PRO A 86 -14.61 -8.94 13.22
N LYS A 87 -14.76 -10.02 12.47
CA LYS A 87 -13.64 -10.74 11.83
C LYS A 87 -13.10 -9.94 10.63
N GLN A 88 -12.62 -8.73 10.89
CA GLN A 88 -12.11 -7.77 9.92
C GLN A 88 -10.73 -7.28 10.36
N LEU A 89 -9.71 -7.55 9.54
CA LEU A 89 -8.31 -7.32 9.88
C LEU A 89 -7.65 -6.39 8.86
N HIS A 90 -7.10 -5.29 9.31
CA HIS A 90 -6.11 -4.51 8.56
C HIS A 90 -4.73 -5.12 8.80
N LEU A 91 -4.22 -5.83 7.80
CA LEU A 91 -2.87 -6.38 7.83
C LEU A 91 -1.90 -5.37 7.20
N LEU A 92 -0.93 -4.94 7.99
CA LEU A 92 0.04 -3.90 7.63
C LEU A 92 1.37 -4.48 7.13
N ASP A 93 1.36 -5.75 6.72
CA ASP A 93 2.53 -6.47 6.23
C ASP A 93 3.12 -5.81 4.97
N ASN A 94 4.39 -5.44 5.03
CA ASN A 94 5.09 -4.83 3.89
C ASN A 94 5.42 -5.83 2.78
N ASP A 95 5.46 -7.13 3.10
CA ASP A 95 5.74 -8.23 2.16
C ASP A 95 5.08 -9.52 2.65
N PHE A 96 3.75 -9.61 2.61
CA PHE A 96 2.94 -10.69 3.18
C PHE A 96 3.46 -12.10 2.82
N PHE A 97 3.96 -12.30 1.60
CA PHE A 97 4.53 -13.57 1.14
C PHE A 97 6.05 -13.68 1.39
N GLY A 98 6.62 -12.80 2.20
CA GLY A 98 8.04 -12.75 2.45
C GLY A 98 8.54 -13.79 3.43
N HIS A 99 7.72 -14.15 4.42
CA HIS A 99 8.04 -15.14 5.44
C HIS A 99 7.52 -16.53 5.05
N PRO A 100 8.26 -17.62 5.32
CA PRO A 100 7.86 -18.99 4.94
C PRO A 100 6.51 -19.44 5.52
N GLU A 101 6.07 -18.90 6.66
CA GLU A 101 4.79 -19.25 7.31
C GLU A 101 3.56 -18.58 6.68
N TRP A 102 3.69 -17.89 5.55
CA TRP A 102 2.52 -17.28 4.89
C TRP A 102 1.39 -18.31 4.59
N PRO A 103 1.65 -19.61 4.31
CA PRO A 103 0.58 -20.57 4.10
C PRO A 103 -0.29 -20.76 5.33
N ASP A 104 0.32 -20.78 6.53
CA ASP A 104 -0.41 -20.90 7.80
C ASP A 104 -1.30 -19.68 8.03
N ARG A 105 -0.77 -18.48 7.72
CA ARG A 105 -1.57 -17.22 7.81
C ARG A 105 -2.76 -17.23 6.86
N ILE A 106 -2.60 -17.76 5.64
CA ILE A 106 -3.71 -17.93 4.68
C ILE A 106 -4.73 -18.95 5.23
N ALA A 107 -4.27 -20.07 5.78
CA ALA A 107 -5.14 -21.07 6.39
C ALA A 107 -5.95 -20.47 7.55
N GLU A 108 -5.31 -19.77 8.48
CA GLU A 108 -5.96 -19.08 9.59
C GLU A 108 -7.02 -18.07 9.11
N ILE A 109 -6.71 -17.27 8.07
CA ILE A 109 -7.64 -16.29 7.49
C ILE A 109 -8.85 -17.01 6.89
N ARG A 110 -8.62 -18.04 6.08
CA ARG A 110 -9.65 -18.80 5.39
C ARG A 110 -10.56 -19.55 6.37
N ASP A 111 -9.96 -20.36 7.22
CA ASP A 111 -10.67 -21.27 8.14
C ASP A 111 -11.38 -20.49 9.25
N GLY A 112 -10.78 -19.39 9.70
CA GLY A 112 -11.40 -18.42 10.59
C GLY A 112 -12.45 -17.53 9.94
N GLN A 113 -12.64 -17.59 8.62
CA GLN A 113 -13.57 -16.75 7.84
C GLN A 113 -13.31 -15.24 7.99
N PHE A 114 -12.07 -14.83 8.15
CA PHE A 114 -11.70 -13.44 8.28
C PHE A 114 -11.77 -12.70 6.94
N ARG A 115 -12.19 -11.44 6.99
CA ARG A 115 -12.02 -10.46 5.91
C ARG A 115 -10.74 -9.68 6.15
N VAL A 116 -9.84 -9.64 5.18
CA VAL A 116 -8.55 -9.00 5.35
C VAL A 116 -8.34 -7.87 4.37
N CYS A 117 -7.76 -6.77 4.84
CA CYS A 117 -7.31 -5.66 4.02
C CYS A 117 -5.77 -5.64 4.03
N LEU A 118 -5.15 -5.96 2.90
CA LEU A 118 -3.71 -5.94 2.69
C LEU A 118 -3.28 -4.57 2.11
N SER A 119 -3.56 -3.50 2.85
CA SER A 119 -3.45 -2.12 2.34
C SER A 119 -2.03 -1.65 2.05
N GLN A 120 -1.00 -2.28 2.62
CA GLN A 120 0.40 -1.98 2.26
C GLN A 120 0.78 -2.54 0.88
N GLY A 121 -0.04 -3.44 0.37
CA GLY A 121 0.12 -4.08 -0.92
C GLY A 121 0.90 -5.37 -0.87
N ILE A 122 0.45 -6.34 -1.68
CA ILE A 122 1.24 -7.54 -1.94
C ILE A 122 2.37 -7.20 -2.90
N ASN A 123 3.48 -7.91 -2.77
CA ASN A 123 4.61 -7.75 -3.65
C ASN A 123 4.40 -8.52 -4.97
N VAL A 124 3.60 -7.94 -5.88
CA VAL A 124 3.20 -8.59 -7.13
C VAL A 124 4.37 -8.99 -8.02
N ARG A 125 5.52 -8.32 -7.91
CA ARG A 125 6.74 -8.66 -8.66
C ARG A 125 7.31 -10.03 -8.26
N LEU A 126 7.06 -10.46 -7.03
CA LEU A 126 7.53 -11.72 -6.45
C LEU A 126 6.40 -12.75 -6.27
N ILE A 127 5.18 -12.42 -6.71
CA ILE A 127 4.06 -13.37 -6.60
C ILE A 127 4.30 -14.58 -7.51
N HIS A 128 3.94 -15.76 -7.03
CA HIS A 128 4.00 -17.02 -7.73
C HIS A 128 2.62 -17.72 -7.69
N GLU A 129 2.43 -18.73 -8.52
CA GLU A 129 1.12 -19.40 -8.67
C GLU A 129 0.55 -19.93 -7.35
N PRO A 130 1.31 -20.64 -6.48
CA PRO A 130 0.78 -21.07 -5.18
C PRO A 130 0.30 -19.90 -4.29
N GLY A 131 1.03 -18.78 -4.27
CA GLY A 131 0.64 -17.60 -3.51
C GLY A 131 -0.62 -16.94 -4.06
N ALA A 132 -0.75 -16.85 -5.38
CA ALA A 132 -1.95 -16.31 -6.03
C ALA A 132 -3.17 -17.21 -5.82
N ALA A 133 -3.01 -18.52 -5.96
CA ALA A 133 -4.06 -19.50 -5.68
C ALA A 133 -4.53 -19.39 -4.23
N ALA A 134 -3.61 -19.30 -3.28
CA ALA A 134 -3.92 -19.12 -1.85
C ALA A 134 -4.69 -17.81 -1.60
N LEU A 135 -4.27 -16.68 -2.19
CA LEU A 135 -5.00 -15.41 -2.11
C LEU A 135 -6.44 -15.51 -2.63
N ALA A 136 -6.66 -16.31 -3.67
CA ALA A 136 -8.00 -16.49 -4.24
C ALA A 136 -8.97 -17.18 -3.27
N THR A 137 -8.47 -17.94 -2.29
CA THR A 137 -9.28 -18.67 -1.30
C THR A 137 -9.77 -17.79 -0.14
N ILE A 138 -9.20 -16.60 0.05
CA ILE A 138 -9.52 -15.74 1.20
C ILE A 138 -10.40 -14.54 0.82
N GLN A 139 -11.00 -13.92 1.82
CA GLN A 139 -11.83 -12.75 1.64
C GLN A 139 -11.00 -11.45 1.73
N TYR A 140 -10.21 -11.13 0.69
CA TYR A 140 -9.55 -9.84 0.61
C TYR A 140 -10.53 -8.71 0.32
N ARG A 141 -10.36 -7.57 1.00
CA ARG A 141 -11.29 -6.42 0.96
C ARG A 141 -10.54 -5.08 0.89
N ASP A 142 -11.30 -4.04 0.55
CA ASP A 142 -10.85 -2.66 0.68
C ASP A 142 -10.78 -2.23 2.16
N THR A 143 -10.25 -1.03 2.42
CA THR A 143 -10.12 -0.47 3.78
C THR A 143 -11.44 -0.28 4.53
N LYS A 144 -12.57 -0.35 3.81
CA LYS A 144 -13.92 -0.31 4.40
C LYS A 144 -14.58 -1.68 4.50
N PHE A 145 -13.89 -2.75 4.12
CA PHE A 145 -14.36 -4.14 4.08
C PHE A 145 -15.61 -4.38 3.21
N LYS A 146 -15.92 -3.47 2.29
CA LYS A 146 -17.12 -3.52 1.45
C LYS A 146 -16.86 -4.20 0.10
N ARG A 147 -15.76 -3.89 -0.57
CA ARG A 147 -15.47 -4.35 -1.94
C ARG A 147 -14.27 -5.28 -1.97
N LYS A 148 -14.26 -6.25 -2.89
CA LYS A 148 -13.04 -7.00 -3.20
C LYS A 148 -11.99 -6.03 -3.71
N ARG A 149 -10.85 -5.94 -3.02
CA ARG A 149 -9.74 -5.05 -3.38
C ARG A 149 -8.43 -5.66 -2.91
N LEU A 150 -7.53 -5.87 -3.86
CA LEU A 150 -6.15 -6.24 -3.61
C LEU A 150 -5.26 -5.06 -3.97
N TYR A 151 -4.28 -4.78 -3.14
CA TYR A 151 -3.35 -3.68 -3.32
C TYR A 151 -1.99 -4.21 -3.77
N THR A 152 -1.33 -3.47 -4.65
CA THR A 152 0.03 -3.74 -5.12
C THR A 152 0.71 -2.43 -5.50
N ALA A 153 1.92 -2.48 -6.09
CA ALA A 153 2.63 -1.29 -6.53
C ALA A 153 3.36 -1.49 -7.86
N TRP A 154 3.32 -0.45 -8.71
CA TRP A 154 4.18 -0.30 -9.88
C TRP A 154 4.86 1.07 -9.84
N ASP A 155 5.99 1.13 -9.14
CA ASP A 155 6.69 2.39 -8.83
C ASP A 155 7.76 2.75 -9.88
N ASN A 156 8.29 1.78 -10.62
CA ASN A 156 9.33 2.00 -11.61
C ASN A 156 8.89 1.45 -12.98
N ILE A 157 9.02 2.25 -14.03
CA ILE A 157 8.69 1.83 -15.39
C ILE A 157 9.49 0.61 -15.85
N GLY A 158 10.74 0.46 -15.39
CA GLY A 158 11.57 -0.70 -15.68
C GLY A 158 11.04 -2.03 -15.14
N ASP A 159 10.13 -1.98 -14.17
CA ASP A 159 9.50 -3.18 -13.59
C ASP A 159 8.27 -3.66 -14.39
N GLU A 160 7.95 -3.05 -15.52
CA GLU A 160 6.73 -3.36 -16.28
C GLU A 160 6.54 -4.85 -16.54
N LYS A 161 7.55 -5.50 -17.10
CA LYS A 161 7.46 -6.93 -17.48
C LYS A 161 7.15 -7.83 -16.29
N ILE A 162 7.83 -7.59 -15.15
CA ILE A 162 7.63 -8.40 -13.93
C ILE A 162 6.33 -8.04 -13.22
N PHE A 163 5.91 -6.78 -13.25
CA PHE A 163 4.62 -6.34 -12.73
C PHE A 163 3.47 -7.03 -13.46
N PHE A 164 3.40 -6.92 -14.79
CA PHE A 164 2.32 -7.53 -15.58
C PHE A 164 2.38 -9.06 -15.64
N ARG A 165 3.57 -9.67 -15.47
CA ARG A 165 3.65 -11.11 -15.22
C ARG A 165 2.88 -11.47 -13.93
N GLY A 166 3.11 -10.76 -12.84
CA GLY A 166 2.41 -11.00 -11.59
C GLY A 166 0.91 -10.75 -11.69
N ILE A 167 0.48 -9.72 -12.43
CA ILE A 167 -0.95 -9.48 -12.71
C ILE A 167 -1.57 -10.67 -13.47
N ARG A 168 -0.88 -11.23 -14.48
CA ARG A 168 -1.38 -12.42 -15.20
C ARG A 168 -1.51 -13.64 -14.29
N ILE A 169 -0.55 -13.85 -13.37
CA ILE A 169 -0.61 -14.94 -12.37
C ILE A 169 -1.84 -14.76 -11.47
N LEU A 170 -2.09 -13.54 -10.98
CA LEU A 170 -3.29 -13.25 -10.17
C LEU A 170 -4.58 -13.47 -10.96
N ASN A 171 -4.63 -13.02 -12.22
CA ASN A 171 -5.80 -13.22 -13.08
C ASN A 171 -6.08 -14.72 -13.34
N ALA A 172 -5.04 -15.51 -13.60
CA ALA A 172 -5.15 -16.94 -13.78
C ALA A 172 -5.66 -17.66 -12.52
N ALA A 173 -5.34 -17.15 -11.34
CA ALA A 173 -5.84 -17.65 -10.06
C ALA A 173 -7.28 -17.17 -9.73
N GLY A 174 -7.94 -16.42 -10.62
CA GLY A 174 -9.31 -15.94 -10.41
C GLY A 174 -9.42 -14.59 -9.69
N ILE A 175 -8.34 -13.83 -9.58
CA ILE A 175 -8.32 -12.46 -9.04
C ILE A 175 -8.26 -11.48 -10.21
N PRO A 176 -9.41 -10.95 -10.70
CA PRO A 176 -9.44 -10.13 -11.91
C PRO A 176 -8.84 -8.74 -11.66
N SER A 177 -8.25 -8.15 -12.70
CA SER A 177 -7.59 -6.83 -12.67
C SER A 177 -8.49 -5.72 -12.08
N ARG A 178 -9.81 -5.75 -12.31
CA ARG A 178 -10.77 -4.78 -11.73
C ARG A 178 -10.81 -4.77 -10.20
N ASN A 179 -10.36 -5.86 -9.56
CA ASN A 179 -10.22 -5.95 -8.11
C ASN A 179 -8.86 -5.47 -7.62
N ILE A 180 -7.95 -5.10 -8.51
CA ILE A 180 -6.60 -4.68 -8.16
C ILE A 180 -6.51 -3.15 -8.17
N MET A 181 -5.93 -2.59 -7.13
CA MET A 181 -5.47 -1.21 -7.04
C MET A 181 -3.95 -1.23 -6.96
N SER A 182 -3.29 -0.46 -7.83
CA SER A 182 -1.84 -0.37 -7.84
C SER A 182 -1.38 1.02 -7.40
N TYR A 183 -0.60 1.07 -6.35
CA TYR A 183 0.17 2.25 -6.00
C TYR A 183 1.14 2.57 -7.13
N MET A 184 1.36 3.85 -7.35
CA MET A 184 2.21 4.39 -8.39
C MET A 184 2.98 5.56 -7.81
N LEU A 185 4.20 5.33 -7.35
CA LEU A 185 5.05 6.39 -6.85
C LEU A 185 5.37 7.36 -7.98
N VAL A 186 5.20 8.65 -7.73
CA VAL A 186 5.49 9.72 -8.69
C VAL A 186 6.32 10.82 -8.04
N GLY A 187 7.29 11.36 -8.80
CA GLY A 187 8.16 12.45 -8.35
C GLY A 187 9.31 12.01 -7.43
N PHE A 188 9.65 10.72 -7.39
CA PHE A 188 10.83 10.21 -6.69
C PHE A 188 12.03 10.06 -7.61
N ASP A 189 11.86 9.47 -8.79
CA ASP A 189 12.93 9.27 -9.77
C ASP A 189 13.26 10.59 -10.45
N PRO A 190 14.52 11.12 -10.36
CA PRO A 190 14.90 12.34 -11.05
C PRO A 190 14.75 12.28 -12.58
N ALA A 191 14.79 11.07 -13.15
CA ALA A 191 14.59 10.84 -14.58
C ALA A 191 13.11 10.64 -14.96
N GLU A 192 12.18 10.77 -14.01
CA GLU A 192 10.76 10.62 -14.31
C GLU A 192 10.23 11.84 -15.06
N THR A 193 9.62 11.59 -16.20
CA THR A 193 8.94 12.59 -17.02
C THR A 193 7.42 12.37 -16.97
N TRP A 194 6.65 13.37 -17.42
CA TRP A 194 5.20 13.24 -17.56
C TRP A 194 4.81 12.12 -18.51
N GLU A 195 5.56 11.88 -19.59
CA GLU A 195 5.32 10.77 -20.52
C GLU A 195 5.39 9.43 -19.81
N ARG A 196 6.39 9.22 -18.92
CA ARG A 196 6.53 7.99 -18.13
C ARG A 196 5.41 7.84 -17.11
N ILE A 197 4.95 8.95 -16.51
CA ILE A 197 3.80 8.95 -15.59
C ILE A 197 2.55 8.56 -16.35
N TRP A 198 2.27 9.21 -17.49
CA TRP A 198 1.12 8.93 -18.35
C TRP A 198 1.14 7.50 -18.89
N TYR A 199 2.28 7.03 -19.33
CA TYR A 199 2.46 5.67 -19.80
C TYR A 199 2.02 4.65 -18.73
N ARG A 200 2.57 4.74 -17.52
CA ARG A 200 2.21 3.84 -16.41
C ARG A 200 0.72 3.94 -16.06
N PHE A 201 0.20 5.14 -15.98
CA PHE A 201 -1.21 5.39 -15.69
C PHE A 201 -2.12 4.73 -16.73
N ARG A 202 -1.94 5.06 -18.02
CA ARG A 202 -2.75 4.54 -19.13
C ARG A 202 -2.64 3.01 -19.24
N ARG A 203 -1.45 2.48 -19.05
CA ARG A 203 -1.20 1.05 -19.12
C ARG A 203 -1.97 0.28 -18.05
N MET A 204 -1.99 0.79 -16.80
CA MET A 204 -2.80 0.20 -15.73
C MET A 204 -4.30 0.30 -16.02
N VAL A 205 -4.77 1.46 -16.49
CA VAL A 205 -6.19 1.66 -16.83
C VAL A 205 -6.63 0.73 -17.95
N ALA A 206 -5.81 0.57 -18.99
CA ALA A 206 -6.10 -0.33 -20.12
C ALA A 206 -6.24 -1.80 -19.67
N ASP A 207 -5.46 -2.23 -18.67
CA ASP A 207 -5.58 -3.57 -18.10
C ASP A 207 -6.69 -3.69 -17.02
N GLY A 208 -7.50 -2.65 -16.81
CA GLY A 208 -8.56 -2.63 -15.82
C GLY A 208 -8.10 -2.49 -14.37
N ILE A 209 -6.81 -2.20 -14.15
CA ILE A 209 -6.23 -1.94 -12.83
C ILE A 209 -6.54 -0.51 -12.42
N ARG A 210 -6.90 -0.29 -11.16
CA ARG A 210 -7.10 1.06 -10.62
C ARG A 210 -5.77 1.67 -10.18
N PRO A 211 -5.28 2.74 -10.83
CA PRO A 211 -4.08 3.45 -10.39
C PRO A 211 -4.32 4.22 -9.08
N TYR A 212 -3.29 4.31 -8.26
CA TYR A 212 -3.27 5.13 -7.05
C TYR A 212 -1.94 5.91 -6.99
N PRO A 213 -1.85 7.09 -7.58
CA PRO A 213 -0.64 7.91 -7.53
C PRO A 213 -0.29 8.30 -6.10
N MET A 214 0.99 8.13 -5.74
CA MET A 214 1.57 8.55 -4.45
C MET A 214 2.67 9.55 -4.72
N VAL A 215 2.44 10.82 -4.36
CA VAL A 215 3.40 11.91 -4.60
C VAL A 215 4.47 11.88 -3.52
N TYR A 216 5.74 11.68 -3.94
CA TYR A 216 6.89 11.58 -3.03
C TYR A 216 7.14 12.90 -2.29
N ASN A 217 7.23 14.03 -3.01
CA ASN A 217 7.43 15.34 -2.42
C ASN A 217 6.26 16.28 -2.74
N ARG A 218 5.22 16.19 -1.92
CA ARG A 218 3.97 16.95 -2.11
C ARG A 218 4.15 18.45 -2.05
N ALA A 219 5.10 18.94 -1.25
CA ALA A 219 5.35 20.37 -1.09
C ALA A 219 5.95 20.99 -2.36
N ALA A 220 6.87 20.26 -3.01
CA ALA A 220 7.57 20.72 -4.21
C ALA A 220 6.80 20.41 -5.52
N ARG A 221 5.86 19.44 -5.52
CA ARG A 221 5.22 18.93 -6.73
C ARG A 221 3.70 19.09 -6.68
N ARG A 222 3.25 20.33 -6.71
CA ARG A 222 1.82 20.70 -6.74
C ARG A 222 1.09 20.13 -7.94
N ASP A 223 1.73 20.10 -9.09
CA ASP A 223 1.27 19.50 -10.34
C ASP A 223 0.89 18.03 -10.13
N LEU A 224 1.78 17.24 -9.53
CA LEU A 224 1.51 15.83 -9.22
C LEU A 224 0.40 15.65 -8.15
N CYS A 225 0.24 16.60 -7.25
CA CYS A 225 -0.88 16.56 -6.30
C CYS A 225 -2.24 16.77 -7.00
N VAL A 226 -2.29 17.61 -8.03
CA VAL A 226 -3.48 17.81 -8.88
C VAL A 226 -3.78 16.52 -9.63
N PHE A 227 -2.77 15.90 -10.26
CA PHE A 227 -2.90 14.60 -10.92
C PHE A 227 -3.40 13.52 -9.96
N GLN A 228 -2.79 13.41 -8.78
CA GLN A 228 -3.23 12.46 -7.75
C GLN A 228 -4.71 12.64 -7.44
N ARG A 229 -5.17 13.88 -7.21
CA ARG A 229 -6.58 14.18 -6.90
C ARG A 229 -7.50 13.72 -8.03
N TRP A 230 -7.19 14.08 -9.27
CA TRP A 230 -7.96 13.69 -10.46
C TRP A 230 -8.11 12.16 -10.57
N VAL A 231 -7.03 11.41 -10.32
CA VAL A 231 -7.07 9.94 -10.34
C VAL A 231 -7.84 9.37 -9.15
N LEU A 232 -7.58 9.84 -7.93
CA LEU A 232 -8.18 9.27 -6.72
C LEU A 232 -9.69 9.50 -6.62
N THR A 233 -10.16 10.67 -7.08
CA THR A 233 -11.60 10.98 -7.13
C THR A 233 -12.33 10.19 -8.23
N GLY A 234 -11.57 9.56 -9.15
CA GLY A 234 -12.13 8.84 -10.30
C GLY A 234 -12.56 9.73 -11.45
N LEU A 235 -12.29 11.05 -11.38
CA LEU A 235 -12.65 12.03 -12.40
C LEU A 235 -12.01 11.71 -13.76
N TYR A 236 -10.87 11.04 -13.78
CA TYR A 236 -10.21 10.60 -15.03
C TYR A 236 -11.10 9.77 -15.98
N ARG A 237 -12.22 9.27 -15.48
CA ARG A 237 -13.18 8.49 -16.29
C ARG A 237 -14.20 9.36 -17.02
N PHE A 238 -14.37 10.60 -16.58
CA PHE A 238 -15.45 11.49 -17.03
C PHE A 238 -14.96 12.85 -17.49
N VAL A 239 -13.83 13.31 -16.96
CA VAL A 239 -13.25 14.64 -17.20
C VAL A 239 -11.85 14.44 -17.76
N PRO A 240 -11.58 14.80 -19.03
CA PRO A 240 -10.24 14.80 -19.60
C PRO A 240 -9.27 15.63 -18.77
N TRP A 241 -7.99 15.28 -18.76
CA TRP A 241 -6.99 15.99 -17.99
C TRP A 241 -6.89 17.49 -18.33
N PRO A 242 -6.89 17.91 -19.61
CA PRO A 242 -6.89 19.33 -19.96
C PRO A 242 -8.04 20.11 -19.32
N ASP A 243 -9.26 19.57 -19.38
CA ASP A 243 -10.45 20.24 -18.85
C ASP A 243 -10.41 20.35 -17.32
N TYR A 244 -9.86 19.32 -16.64
CA TYR A 244 -9.68 19.34 -15.20
C TYR A 244 -8.66 20.40 -14.76
N THR A 245 -7.60 20.60 -15.53
CA THR A 245 -6.52 21.52 -15.18
C THR A 245 -6.81 22.96 -15.58
N GLN A 246 -7.72 23.21 -16.53
CA GLN A 246 -8.18 24.59 -16.86
C GLN A 246 -8.83 25.31 -15.68
N GLN A 247 -9.39 24.57 -14.72
CA GLN A 247 -9.88 25.13 -13.46
C GLN A 247 -8.75 25.48 -12.47
N GLY A 248 -7.50 25.16 -12.78
CA GLY A 248 -6.34 25.39 -11.92
C GLY A 248 -5.01 25.30 -12.67
N LYS A 249 -4.68 26.29 -13.52
CA LYS A 249 -3.36 26.53 -14.15
C LYS A 249 -2.53 25.26 -14.37
N SER A 250 -2.74 24.59 -15.50
CA SER A 250 -1.88 23.51 -15.99
C SER A 250 -0.59 24.09 -16.61
N PRO A 251 0.56 23.45 -16.45
CA PRO A 251 1.70 23.72 -17.33
C PRO A 251 1.31 23.38 -18.78
N GLU A 252 1.49 24.31 -19.69
CA GLU A 252 1.12 24.21 -21.11
C GLU A 252 1.67 22.93 -21.78
N SER A 253 2.88 22.51 -21.40
CA SER A 253 3.55 21.31 -21.90
C SER A 253 2.79 19.98 -21.65
N ILE A 254 1.88 19.95 -20.69
CA ILE A 254 1.10 18.73 -20.36
C ILE A 254 -0.08 18.60 -21.32
N VAL A 255 -0.65 19.72 -21.75
CA VAL A 255 -1.81 19.75 -22.64
C VAL A 255 -1.45 19.28 -24.04
N GLU A 256 -0.32 19.75 -24.58
CA GLU A 256 0.18 19.36 -25.90
C GLU A 256 0.43 17.86 -26.01
N TRP A 257 1.01 17.25 -24.98
CA TRP A 257 1.31 15.82 -24.99
C TRP A 257 0.06 14.95 -24.84
N TYR A 258 -0.98 15.43 -24.16
CA TYR A 258 -2.24 14.69 -24.02
C TYR A 258 -3.01 14.63 -25.34
N LEU A 259 -2.87 15.63 -26.21
CA LEU A 259 -3.58 15.75 -27.48
C LEU A 259 -2.83 15.07 -28.65
N SER A 260 -1.53 14.78 -28.50
CA SER A 260 -0.70 14.03 -29.43
C SER A 260 -0.83 12.51 -29.21
#